data_55cb17024eaa5117b509ed78abc222eb
#
_entry.id   55cb17024eaa5117b509ed78abc222eb
#
_cell.length_a   1.000
_cell.length_b   1.000
_cell.length_c   1.000
_cell.angle_alpha   90.00
_cell.angle_beta   90.00
_cell.angle_gamma   90.00
#
_symmetry.space_group_name_H-M   'P 1'
#
loop_
_entity.id
_entity.type
_entity.pdbx_description
1 polymer ?
#
loop_
_entity_poly.entity_id
_entity_poly.type
_entity_poly.pdbx_seq_one_letter_code
_entity_poly.pdbx_strand_id
1 'polypeptide(L)'
;LESGLYETLQFPFNYLATEKEHKLVEVCREKNIGFIAMKALSGGLITNSKVAYAYQAQYDNVLPIWGVQRETELDEFISYIDNPPVLDEEIKAVIENDKKELAGNFCRGCGYCMPCPAGIEINNCARMSLMIRRAPSAAWLDEAGQARMNKIDGCIGS
;
A
#
# COMPACT_ATOMS: atom_id res chain seq x y z
N LEU A 1 17.70 7.27 -12.74
CA LEU A 1 17.98 6.09 -13.56
C LEU A 1 18.99 6.38 -14.70
N GLU A 2 19.16 7.64 -15.10
CA GLU A 2 20.09 8.00 -16.18
C GLU A 2 21.57 7.98 -15.77
N SER A 3 21.85 8.12 -14.48
CA SER A 3 23.23 8.14 -13.96
C SER A 3 23.99 6.81 -14.13
N GLY A 4 23.29 5.70 -14.23
CA GLY A 4 23.88 4.36 -14.27
C GLY A 4 24.59 3.93 -12.98
N LEU A 5 24.39 4.67 -11.86
CA LEU A 5 25.10 4.44 -10.60
C LEU A 5 24.36 3.50 -9.65
N TYR A 6 23.11 3.14 -9.97
CA TYR A 6 22.26 2.36 -9.07
C TYR A 6 21.84 1.05 -9.71
N GLU A 7 21.94 -0.02 -8.94
CA GLU A 7 21.56 -1.39 -9.32
C GLU A 7 20.11 -1.70 -8.94
N THR A 8 19.56 -0.94 -7.99
CA THR A 8 18.17 -1.11 -7.52
C THR A 8 17.48 0.22 -7.34
N LEU A 9 16.17 0.21 -7.52
CA LEU A 9 15.27 1.33 -7.21
C LEU A 9 14.18 0.84 -6.25
N GLN A 10 14.00 1.54 -5.13
CA GLN A 10 12.89 1.30 -4.22
C GLN A 10 11.82 2.38 -4.40
N PHE A 11 10.59 1.95 -4.73
CA PHE A 11 9.47 2.85 -4.96
C PHE A 11 8.13 2.19 -4.58
N PRO A 12 7.08 2.95 -4.18
CA PRO A 12 5.75 2.39 -3.94
C PRO A 12 5.16 1.76 -5.21
N PHE A 13 4.77 0.48 -5.12
CA PHE A 13 4.15 -0.21 -6.24
C PHE A 13 3.20 -1.32 -5.75
N ASN A 14 1.98 -1.29 -6.26
CA ASN A 14 0.95 -2.29 -6.02
C ASN A 14 -0.12 -2.18 -7.13
N TYR A 15 -1.20 -2.95 -7.09
CA TYR A 15 -2.21 -2.94 -8.15
C TYR A 15 -3.05 -1.64 -8.25
N LEU A 16 -2.86 -0.68 -7.35
CA LEU A 16 -3.42 0.67 -7.45
C LEU A 16 -2.44 1.65 -8.12
N ALA A 17 -1.34 1.15 -8.65
CA ALA A 17 -0.34 1.95 -9.36
C ALA A 17 -0.94 2.60 -10.61
N THR A 18 -0.45 3.79 -10.95
CA THR A 18 -0.81 4.51 -12.18
C THR A 18 0.10 4.09 -13.33
N GLU A 19 -0.19 4.57 -14.53
CA GLU A 19 0.68 4.34 -15.71
C GLU A 19 2.13 4.81 -15.50
N LYS A 20 2.33 5.83 -14.67
CA LYS A 20 3.68 6.35 -14.37
C LYS A 20 4.53 5.35 -13.60
N GLU A 21 3.95 4.70 -12.61
CA GLU A 21 4.64 3.67 -11.84
C GLU A 21 4.88 2.41 -12.69
N HIS A 22 3.91 2.01 -13.52
CA HIS A 22 4.09 0.91 -14.48
C HIS A 22 5.25 1.19 -15.44
N LYS A 23 5.29 2.38 -16.02
CA LYS A 23 6.40 2.78 -16.89
C LYS A 23 7.74 2.79 -16.18
N LEU A 24 7.76 3.16 -14.89
CA LEU A 24 8.99 3.13 -14.09
C LEU A 24 9.52 1.70 -13.92
N VAL A 25 8.64 0.73 -13.67
CA VAL A 25 9.00 -0.70 -13.59
C VAL A 25 9.56 -1.20 -14.92
N GLU A 26 8.95 -0.82 -16.06
CA GLU A 26 9.43 -1.18 -17.40
C GLU A 26 10.82 -0.60 -17.67
N VAL A 27 11.04 0.67 -17.39
CA VAL A 27 12.35 1.33 -17.56
C VAL A 27 13.42 0.66 -16.67
N CYS A 28 13.06 0.26 -15.45
CA CYS A 28 13.98 -0.50 -14.60
C CYS A 28 14.34 -1.86 -15.23
N ARG A 29 13.37 -2.56 -15.81
CA ARG A 29 13.61 -3.82 -16.53
C ARG A 29 14.54 -3.64 -17.72
N GLU A 30 14.26 -2.64 -18.58
CA GLU A 30 15.07 -2.33 -19.77
C GLU A 30 16.52 -1.98 -19.40
N LYS A 31 16.73 -1.35 -18.25
CA LYS A 31 18.05 -0.95 -17.76
C LYS A 31 18.72 -1.98 -16.85
N ASN A 32 18.12 -3.15 -16.68
CA ASN A 32 18.59 -4.21 -15.75
C ASN A 32 18.76 -3.69 -14.31
N ILE A 33 17.81 -2.86 -13.85
CA ILE A 33 17.75 -2.34 -12.48
C ILE A 33 16.67 -3.11 -11.73
N GLY A 34 17.01 -3.70 -10.59
CA GLY A 34 16.05 -4.38 -9.71
C GLY A 34 15.06 -3.38 -9.11
N PHE A 35 13.76 -3.70 -9.14
CA PHE A 35 12.73 -2.84 -8.58
C PHE A 35 12.24 -3.40 -7.23
N ILE A 36 12.45 -2.65 -6.15
CA ILE A 36 11.97 -3.02 -4.82
C ILE A 36 10.63 -2.32 -4.57
N ALA A 37 9.54 -3.09 -4.63
CA ALA A 37 8.19 -2.59 -4.47
C ALA A 37 7.83 -2.40 -2.99
N MET A 38 7.98 -1.18 -2.48
CA MET A 38 7.47 -0.83 -1.16
C MET A 38 5.96 -0.54 -1.21
N LYS A 39 5.30 -0.57 -0.05
CA LYS A 39 3.84 -0.34 0.05
C LYS A 39 3.00 -1.32 -0.79
N ALA A 40 3.47 -2.55 -0.93
CA ALA A 40 2.78 -3.59 -1.69
C ALA A 40 1.33 -3.85 -1.20
N LEU A 41 1.05 -3.60 0.10
CA LEU A 41 -0.29 -3.62 0.70
C LEU A 41 -0.91 -2.21 0.86
N SER A 42 -0.39 -1.19 0.19
CA SER A 42 -0.90 0.19 0.21
C SER A 42 -1.11 0.77 1.63
N GLY A 43 -0.27 0.38 2.58
CA GLY A 43 -0.37 0.82 3.98
C GLY A 43 -1.64 0.34 4.68
N GLY A 44 -2.09 -0.89 4.38
CA GLY A 44 -3.26 -1.54 4.96
C GLY A 44 -4.58 -1.29 4.22
N LEU A 45 -4.56 -0.61 3.07
CA LEU A 45 -5.76 -0.46 2.22
C LEU A 45 -6.02 -1.71 1.38
N ILE A 46 -4.99 -2.43 1.01
CA ILE A 46 -5.06 -3.74 0.36
C ILE A 46 -5.02 -4.78 1.48
N THR A 47 -6.13 -5.46 1.69
CA THR A 47 -6.31 -6.42 2.79
C THR A 47 -6.26 -7.88 2.33
N ASN A 48 -6.32 -8.13 1.02
CA ASN A 48 -6.23 -9.46 0.45
C ASN A 48 -4.79 -9.73 -0.02
N SER A 49 -4.03 -10.44 0.81
CA SER A 49 -2.63 -10.81 0.57
C SER A 49 -2.46 -11.65 -0.68
N LYS A 50 -3.37 -12.62 -0.93
CA LYS A 50 -3.37 -13.49 -2.10
C LYS A 50 -3.44 -12.67 -3.40
N VAL A 51 -4.35 -11.69 -3.45
CA VAL A 51 -4.51 -10.79 -4.60
C VAL A 51 -3.27 -9.92 -4.79
N ALA A 52 -2.72 -9.37 -3.70
CA ALA A 52 -1.51 -8.56 -3.75
C ALA A 52 -0.30 -9.37 -4.25
N TYR A 53 -0.15 -10.60 -3.75
CA TYR A 53 0.93 -11.49 -4.18
C TYR A 53 0.82 -11.85 -5.66
N ALA A 54 -0.35 -12.33 -6.11
CA ALA A 54 -0.59 -12.70 -7.50
C ALA A 54 -0.33 -11.54 -8.47
N TYR A 55 -0.66 -10.31 -8.06
CA TYR A 55 -0.37 -9.13 -8.86
C TYR A 55 1.13 -8.86 -8.98
N GLN A 56 1.88 -8.92 -7.88
CA GLN A 56 3.32 -8.65 -7.88
C GLN A 56 4.11 -9.73 -8.62
N ALA A 57 3.66 -10.98 -8.54
CA ALA A 57 4.30 -12.13 -9.17
C ALA A 57 4.32 -12.09 -10.71
N GLN A 58 3.60 -11.15 -11.33
CA GLN A 58 3.66 -10.96 -12.79
C GLN A 58 4.96 -10.31 -13.28
N TYR A 59 5.70 -9.68 -12.38
CA TYR A 59 6.88 -8.88 -12.72
C TYR A 59 8.15 -9.61 -12.30
N ASP A 60 8.95 -9.99 -13.26
CA ASP A 60 10.20 -10.74 -13.06
C ASP A 60 11.33 -9.89 -12.44
N ASN A 61 11.25 -8.57 -12.56
CA ASN A 61 12.21 -7.60 -12.01
C ASN A 61 11.73 -6.89 -10.74
N VAL A 62 10.60 -7.29 -10.15
CA VAL A 62 10.01 -6.66 -8.97
C VAL A 62 10.13 -7.56 -7.75
N LEU A 63 10.74 -7.04 -6.70
CA LEU A 63 10.80 -7.67 -5.38
C LEU A 63 9.86 -6.91 -4.42
N PRO A 64 8.71 -7.46 -4.03
CA PRO A 64 7.80 -6.82 -3.08
C PRO A 64 8.32 -6.90 -1.64
N ILE A 65 8.09 -5.80 -0.88
CA ILE A 65 8.28 -5.77 0.57
C ILE A 65 6.90 -5.81 1.22
N TRP A 66 6.63 -6.88 1.95
CA TRP A 66 5.37 -7.09 2.66
C TRP A 66 5.41 -6.49 4.06
N GLY A 67 4.39 -5.69 4.40
CA GLY A 67 4.20 -5.17 5.76
C GLY A 67 3.48 -6.20 6.63
N VAL A 68 4.22 -7.05 7.31
CA VAL A 68 3.71 -8.09 8.19
C VAL A 68 3.70 -7.56 9.63
N GLN A 69 2.60 -7.75 10.35
CA GLN A 69 2.43 -7.34 11.76
C GLN A 69 2.12 -8.51 12.69
N ARG A 70 1.66 -9.65 12.15
CA ARG A 70 1.27 -10.85 12.90
C ARG A 70 1.93 -12.09 12.30
N GLU A 71 2.21 -13.06 13.13
CA GLU A 71 2.79 -14.35 12.73
C GLU A 71 1.91 -15.06 11.68
N THR A 72 0.59 -15.01 11.85
CA THR A 72 -0.37 -15.58 10.89
C THR A 72 -0.28 -14.94 9.49
N GLU A 73 0.04 -13.67 9.40
CA GLU A 73 0.27 -12.99 8.12
C GLU A 73 1.58 -13.45 7.47
N LEU A 74 2.61 -13.71 8.29
CA LEU A 74 3.87 -14.27 7.80
C LEU A 74 3.67 -15.68 7.26
N ASP A 75 2.98 -16.55 8.02
CA ASP A 75 2.67 -17.91 7.62
C ASP A 75 1.89 -17.94 6.28
N GLU A 76 0.96 -17.02 6.12
CA GLU A 76 0.20 -16.87 4.88
C GLU A 76 1.11 -16.54 3.69
N PHE A 77 2.02 -15.56 3.82
CA PHE A 77 2.97 -15.24 2.74
C PHE A 77 3.98 -16.37 2.48
N ILE A 78 4.42 -17.09 3.52
CA ILE A 78 5.30 -18.26 3.36
C ILE A 78 4.58 -19.35 2.55
N SER A 79 3.29 -19.58 2.80
CA SER A 79 2.50 -20.58 2.07
C SER A 79 2.43 -20.33 0.56
N TYR A 80 2.59 -19.08 0.13
CA TYR A 80 2.59 -18.71 -1.28
C TYR A 80 3.90 -19.06 -2.01
N ILE A 81 4.97 -19.37 -1.26
CA ILE A 81 6.23 -19.84 -1.86
C ILE A 81 6.02 -21.22 -2.48
N ASP A 82 5.31 -22.10 -1.78
CA ASP A 82 5.05 -23.47 -2.24
C ASP A 82 3.87 -23.53 -3.22
N ASN A 83 2.87 -22.67 -3.03
CA ASN A 83 1.66 -22.61 -3.84
C ASN A 83 1.34 -21.16 -4.25
N PRO A 84 2.10 -20.59 -5.20
CA PRO A 84 1.94 -19.20 -5.59
C PRO A 84 0.56 -18.97 -6.21
N PRO A 85 -0.20 -17.98 -5.70
CA PRO A 85 -1.47 -17.62 -6.28
C PRO A 85 -1.30 -17.10 -7.71
N VAL A 86 -2.15 -17.55 -8.61
CA VAL A 86 -2.14 -17.18 -10.03
C VAL A 86 -3.11 -16.03 -10.26
N LEU A 87 -2.73 -15.07 -11.10
CA LEU A 87 -3.58 -13.95 -11.50
C LEU A 87 -4.67 -14.42 -12.48
N ASP A 88 -5.71 -15.06 -11.94
CA ASP A 88 -6.89 -15.52 -12.67
C ASP A 88 -7.98 -14.43 -12.79
N GLU A 89 -9.08 -14.75 -13.43
CA GLU A 89 -10.19 -13.81 -13.64
C GLU A 89 -10.89 -13.41 -12.33
N GLU A 90 -10.91 -14.28 -11.33
CA GLU A 90 -11.47 -13.98 -10.01
C GLU A 90 -10.61 -12.90 -9.29
N ILE A 91 -9.30 -13.11 -9.29
CA ILE A 91 -8.35 -12.14 -8.70
C ILE A 91 -8.38 -10.80 -9.46
N LYS A 92 -8.45 -10.83 -10.79
CA LYS A 92 -8.61 -9.61 -11.60
C LYS A 92 -9.88 -8.84 -11.26
N ALA A 93 -11.01 -9.56 -11.08
CA ALA A 93 -12.27 -8.94 -10.69
C ALA A 93 -12.18 -8.24 -9.32
N VAL A 94 -11.49 -8.85 -8.35
CA VAL A 94 -11.22 -8.22 -7.04
C VAL A 94 -10.37 -6.96 -7.21
N ILE A 95 -9.30 -7.01 -8.01
CA ILE A 95 -8.45 -5.86 -8.31
C ILE A 95 -9.25 -4.70 -8.91
N GLU A 96 -10.09 -4.99 -9.91
CA GLU A 96 -10.91 -3.96 -10.57
C GLU A 96 -11.96 -3.36 -9.62
N ASN A 97 -12.53 -4.16 -8.72
CA ASN A 97 -13.44 -3.66 -7.68
C ASN A 97 -12.71 -2.75 -6.69
N ASP A 98 -11.53 -3.16 -6.23
CA ASP A 98 -10.69 -2.37 -5.33
C ASP A 98 -10.23 -1.06 -5.98
N LYS A 99 -9.86 -1.10 -7.26
CA LYS A 99 -9.52 0.11 -8.02
C LYS A 99 -10.69 1.09 -8.06
N LYS A 100 -11.92 0.62 -8.30
CA LYS A 100 -13.12 1.48 -8.29
C LYS A 100 -13.39 2.08 -6.92
N GLU A 101 -13.29 1.28 -5.87
CA GLU A 101 -13.52 1.73 -4.49
C GLU A 101 -12.45 2.72 -4.01
N LEU A 102 -11.20 2.50 -4.44
CA LEU A 102 -10.03 3.30 -4.09
C LEU A 102 -9.66 4.32 -5.18
N ALA A 103 -10.46 4.42 -6.26
CA ALA A 103 -10.32 5.46 -7.28
C ALA A 103 -10.82 6.78 -6.72
N GLY A 104 -9.96 7.66 -6.31
CA GLY A 104 -10.38 8.97 -5.80
C GLY A 104 -9.24 9.72 -5.14
N ASN A 105 -9.51 10.97 -4.85
CA ASN A 105 -8.59 11.82 -4.11
C ASN A 105 -8.68 11.49 -2.62
N PHE A 106 -7.91 10.51 -2.19
CA PHE A 106 -7.74 10.22 -0.77
C PHE A 106 -6.26 10.26 -0.38
N CYS A 107 -6.01 10.47 0.89
CA CYS A 107 -4.66 10.55 1.42
C CYS A 107 -3.90 9.23 1.26
N ARG A 108 -2.75 9.26 0.58
CA ARG A 108 -1.87 8.08 0.37
C ARG A 108 -0.95 7.81 1.58
N GLY A 109 -1.03 8.61 2.65
CA GLY A 109 -0.25 8.42 3.87
C GLY A 109 1.24 8.76 3.72
N CYS A 110 1.61 9.64 2.80
CA CYS A 110 3.03 10.01 2.57
C CYS A 110 3.69 10.75 3.74
N GLY A 111 2.89 11.42 4.60
CA GLY A 111 3.38 12.10 5.80
C GLY A 111 3.95 13.50 5.57
N TYR A 112 3.94 14.04 4.34
CA TYR A 112 4.49 15.38 4.07
C TYR A 112 3.77 16.53 4.80
N CYS A 113 2.54 16.31 5.26
CA CYS A 113 1.79 17.25 6.09
C CYS A 113 2.12 17.14 7.58
N MET A 114 3.07 16.32 7.96
CA MET A 114 3.45 16.08 9.36
C MET A 114 4.84 16.69 9.67
N PRO A 115 5.08 17.13 10.92
CA PRO A 115 4.14 17.18 12.05
C PRO A 115 3.12 18.32 11.93
N CYS A 116 1.88 18.08 12.37
CA CYS A 116 0.89 19.15 12.51
C CYS A 116 1.14 19.94 13.80
N PRO A 117 1.14 21.30 13.78
CA PRO A 117 1.37 22.10 14.98
C PRO A 117 0.29 21.91 16.06
N ALA A 118 -0.94 21.51 15.67
CA ALA A 118 -2.02 21.15 16.60
C ALA A 118 -1.97 19.68 17.05
N GLY A 119 -0.94 18.92 16.68
CA GLY A 119 -0.77 17.52 17.06
C GLY A 119 -1.77 16.56 16.39
N ILE A 120 -2.39 16.98 15.28
CA ILE A 120 -3.34 16.17 14.51
C ILE A 120 -2.58 15.21 13.60
N GLU A 121 -2.96 13.95 13.61
CA GLU A 121 -2.47 12.94 12.65
C GLU A 121 -3.23 13.06 11.32
N ILE A 122 -2.92 14.13 10.55
CA ILE A 122 -3.66 14.51 9.33
C ILE A 122 -3.82 13.34 8.36
N ASN A 123 -2.75 12.59 8.13
CA ASN A 123 -2.74 11.45 7.23
C ASN A 123 -3.68 10.32 7.71
N ASN A 124 -3.81 10.09 9.00
CA ASN A 124 -4.71 9.10 9.56
C ASN A 124 -6.16 9.59 9.54
N CYS A 125 -6.41 10.84 9.93
CA CYS A 125 -7.74 11.44 9.84
C CYS A 125 -8.29 11.43 8.41
N ALA A 126 -7.45 11.81 7.44
CA ALA A 126 -7.84 11.86 6.02
C ALA A 126 -8.14 10.48 5.39
N ARG A 127 -7.65 9.39 6.00
CA ARG A 127 -7.90 8.00 5.56
C ARG A 127 -8.89 7.24 6.42
N MET A 128 -9.37 7.84 7.48
CA MET A 128 -10.12 7.16 8.55
C MET A 128 -11.28 6.31 8.01
N SER A 129 -12.09 6.85 7.11
CA SER A 129 -13.23 6.13 6.55
C SER A 129 -12.84 4.86 5.79
N LEU A 130 -11.69 4.88 5.11
CA LEU A 130 -11.14 3.72 4.41
C LEU A 130 -10.55 2.71 5.39
N MET A 131 -9.83 3.17 6.40
CA MET A 131 -9.20 2.32 7.40
C MET A 131 -10.23 1.58 8.27
N ILE A 132 -11.32 2.25 8.65
CA ILE A 132 -12.42 1.62 9.41
C ILE A 132 -13.09 0.51 8.59
N ARG A 133 -13.19 0.66 7.28
CA ARG A 133 -13.84 -0.34 6.41
C ARG A 133 -12.92 -1.49 6.01
N ARG A 134 -11.61 -1.25 5.88
CA ARG A 134 -10.66 -2.20 5.28
C ARG A 134 -9.64 -2.79 6.26
N ALA A 135 -9.24 -2.05 7.28
CA ALA A 135 -8.35 -2.55 8.34
C ALA A 135 -9.17 -3.15 9.50
N PRO A 136 -8.53 -3.81 10.49
CA PRO A 136 -9.21 -4.20 11.71
C PRO A 136 -9.80 -2.98 12.41
N SER A 137 -11.09 -2.73 12.21
CA SER A 137 -11.78 -1.52 12.67
C SER A 137 -11.69 -1.31 14.19
N ALA A 138 -11.59 -2.39 14.96
CA ALA A 138 -11.42 -2.33 16.41
C ALA A 138 -10.20 -1.49 16.82
N ALA A 139 -9.08 -1.56 16.07
CA ALA A 139 -7.88 -0.77 16.34
C ALA A 139 -8.03 0.73 16.05
N TRP A 140 -9.09 1.11 15.33
CA TRP A 140 -9.39 2.50 14.99
C TRP A 140 -10.54 3.06 15.81
N LEU A 141 -11.41 2.20 16.34
CA LEU A 141 -12.58 2.55 17.12
C LEU A 141 -12.39 2.37 18.61
N ASP A 142 -11.22 1.94 19.06
CA ASP A 142 -10.88 1.89 20.47
C ASP A 142 -10.76 3.30 21.08
N GLU A 143 -10.69 3.39 22.41
CA GLU A 143 -10.61 4.67 23.12
C GLU A 143 -9.42 5.53 22.66
N ALA A 144 -8.26 4.91 22.40
CA ALA A 144 -7.07 5.59 21.94
C ALA A 144 -7.23 6.11 20.48
N GLY A 145 -7.88 5.34 19.62
CA GLY A 145 -8.22 5.73 18.25
C GLY A 145 -9.18 6.92 18.22
N GLN A 146 -10.24 6.87 19.02
CA GLN A 146 -11.19 7.97 19.17
C GLN A 146 -10.52 9.24 19.72
N ALA A 147 -9.68 9.11 20.75
CA ALA A 147 -8.93 10.24 21.28
C ALA A 147 -7.99 10.89 20.25
N ARG A 148 -7.37 10.09 19.38
CA ARG A 148 -6.57 10.61 18.26
C ARG A 148 -7.43 11.37 17.24
N MET A 149 -8.61 10.85 16.91
CA MET A 149 -9.54 11.50 15.97
C MET A 149 -10.10 12.81 16.51
N ASN A 150 -10.46 12.85 17.79
CA ASN A 150 -11.03 14.05 18.41
C ASN A 150 -10.06 15.25 18.42
N LYS A 151 -8.75 15.02 18.24
CA LYS A 151 -7.78 16.12 18.07
C LYS A 151 -8.06 17.00 16.85
N ILE A 152 -8.87 16.52 15.88
CA ILE A 152 -9.23 17.32 14.68
C ILE A 152 -10.03 18.56 15.05
N ASP A 153 -10.75 18.55 16.17
CA ASP A 153 -11.52 19.69 16.66
C ASP A 153 -10.61 20.88 17.05
N GLY A 154 -9.33 20.60 17.33
CA GLY A 154 -8.30 21.62 17.58
C GLY A 154 -7.62 22.15 16.31
N CYS A 155 -8.17 21.93 15.12
CA CYS A 155 -7.59 22.40 13.87
C CYS A 155 -7.54 23.93 13.82
N ILE A 156 -6.35 24.47 13.58
CA ILE A 156 -6.11 25.93 13.48
C ILE A 156 -6.11 26.44 12.03
N GLY A 157 -6.35 25.58 11.05
CA GLY A 157 -6.43 25.94 9.63
C GLY A 157 -5.09 26.34 9.01
N SER A 158 -3.98 25.79 9.52
CA SER A 158 -2.62 26.06 9.01
C SER A 158 -2.27 25.23 7.76
#